data_118a58a0b85fac2e4aa345ffd7c072fe
#
_entry.id   118a58a0b85fac2e4aa345ffd7c072fe
#
_cell.length_a   1.000
_cell.length_b   1.000
_cell.length_c   1.000
_cell.angle_alpha   90.00
_cell.angle_beta   90.00
_cell.angle_gamma   90.00
#
_symmetry.space_group_name_H-M   'P 1'
#
loop_
_entity.id
_entity.type
_entity.pdbx_description
1 polymer ?
#
loop_
_entity_poly.entity_id
_entity_poly.type
_entity_poly.pdbx_seq_one_letter_code
_entity_poly.pdbx_strand_id
1 'polypeptide(L)'
;MTAFGTQFSDQFITAEYRDGGWQKPELKPLAPMSMHPAAHVFHYASTCFEGFKAYRWADGTVHIFRLHDHVARMQKSAASLHLPVPDADLLAHMVLDVVAANRDDVP
;
A
#
# COMPACT_ATOMS: atom_id res chain seq x y z
N MET A 1 -14.33 4.63 -20.05
CA MET A 1 -13.55 3.67 -19.21
C MET A 1 -12.08 4.02 -19.30
N THR A 2 -11.42 4.16 -18.16
CA THR A 2 -9.98 4.45 -18.10
C THR A 2 -9.18 3.18 -18.33
N ALA A 3 -8.14 3.25 -19.15
CA ALA A 3 -7.24 2.12 -19.35
C ALA A 3 -6.49 1.79 -18.06
N PHE A 4 -6.24 0.50 -17.82
CA PHE A 4 -5.54 0.03 -16.62
C PHE A 4 -4.15 0.68 -16.51
N GLY A 5 -3.83 1.18 -15.32
CA GLY A 5 -2.52 1.75 -15.03
C GLY A 5 -2.28 3.15 -15.58
N THR A 6 -3.32 3.84 -16.06
CA THR A 6 -3.18 5.18 -16.65
C THR A 6 -3.74 6.30 -15.80
N GLN A 7 -4.51 5.98 -14.77
CA GLN A 7 -5.10 6.96 -13.86
C GLN A 7 -4.70 6.64 -12.43
N PHE A 8 -4.24 7.65 -11.69
CA PHE A 8 -3.76 7.50 -10.32
C PHE A 8 -4.47 8.48 -9.40
N SER A 9 -4.61 8.10 -8.14
CA SER A 9 -5.10 9.00 -7.11
C SER A 9 -4.06 10.06 -6.74
N ASP A 10 -4.51 11.15 -6.11
CA ASP A 10 -3.64 12.28 -5.81
C ASP A 10 -2.66 12.03 -4.68
N GLN A 11 -2.92 11.06 -3.82
CA GLN A 11 -2.09 10.79 -2.65
C GLN A 11 -1.70 9.33 -2.54
N PHE A 12 -0.52 9.09 -1.98
CA PHE A 12 -0.05 7.76 -1.63
C PHE A 12 0.52 7.77 -0.22
N ILE A 13 0.71 6.58 0.36
CA ILE A 13 1.23 6.45 1.72
C ILE A 13 2.46 5.54 1.71
N THR A 14 3.46 5.91 2.50
CA THR A 14 4.71 5.15 2.62
C THR A 14 5.04 4.90 4.08
N ALA A 15 5.69 3.77 4.35
CA ALA A 15 6.34 3.51 5.62
C ALA A 15 7.70 2.89 5.34
N GLU A 16 8.73 3.42 5.97
CA GLU A 16 10.08 2.92 5.81
C GLU A 16 10.44 1.95 6.93
N TYR A 17 11.18 0.89 6.59
CA TYR A 17 11.81 0.04 7.57
C TYR A 17 13.28 0.44 7.66
N ARG A 18 13.70 0.90 8.84
CA ARG A 18 15.09 1.26 9.13
C ARG A 18 15.33 1.24 10.63
N ASP A 19 16.59 1.16 11.01
CA ASP A 19 16.99 1.16 12.42
C ASP A 19 16.27 0.09 13.24
N GLY A 20 16.02 -1.08 12.60
CA GLY A 20 15.40 -2.23 13.25
C GLY A 20 13.88 -2.16 13.41
N GLY A 21 13.22 -1.20 12.78
CA GLY A 21 11.75 -1.09 12.91
C GLY A 21 11.07 -0.32 11.81
N TRP A 22 9.76 -0.48 11.74
CA TRP A 22 8.91 0.30 10.86
C TRP A 22 8.75 1.71 11.41
N GLN A 23 9.01 2.69 10.55
CA GLN A 23 8.84 4.09 10.89
C GLN A 23 7.39 4.53 10.70
N LYS A 24 7.05 5.69 11.25
CA LYS A 24 5.70 6.24 11.15
C LYS A 24 5.30 6.40 9.67
N PRO A 25 4.13 5.90 9.26
CA PRO A 25 3.64 6.10 7.89
C PRO A 25 3.46 7.59 7.57
N GLU A 26 3.74 7.93 6.31
CA GLU A 26 3.56 9.29 5.82
C GLU A 26 2.64 9.30 4.60
N LEU A 27 1.60 10.11 4.67
CA LEU A 27 0.71 10.39 3.56
C LEU A 27 1.27 11.57 2.78
N LYS A 28 1.41 11.39 1.46
CA LYS A 28 2.09 12.38 0.60
C LYS A 28 1.34 12.60 -0.70
N PRO A 29 1.47 13.79 -1.32
CA PRO A 29 1.05 13.95 -2.71
C PRO A 29 1.81 12.98 -3.61
N LEU A 30 1.11 12.43 -4.61
CA LEU A 30 1.73 11.48 -5.54
C LEU A 30 2.85 12.17 -6.33
N ALA A 31 4.04 11.61 -6.23
CA ALA A 31 5.24 12.16 -6.85
C ALA A 31 6.29 11.07 -7.01
N PRO A 32 7.30 11.26 -7.85
CA PRO A 32 8.44 10.34 -7.92
C PRO A 32 9.11 10.17 -6.57
N MET A 33 9.58 8.96 -6.30
CA MET A 33 10.36 8.66 -5.10
C MET A 33 11.85 8.62 -5.45
N SER A 34 12.67 9.15 -4.53
CA SER A 34 14.11 9.02 -4.65
C SER A 34 14.58 7.71 -4.01
N MET A 35 15.33 6.93 -4.76
CA MET A 35 15.82 5.63 -4.28
C MET A 35 17.31 5.46 -4.63
N HIS A 36 18.05 4.85 -3.71
CA HIS A 36 19.46 4.54 -3.95
C HIS A 36 19.58 3.54 -5.10
N PRO A 37 20.58 3.70 -6.00
CA PRO A 37 20.77 2.75 -7.11
C PRO A 37 20.98 1.30 -6.68
N ALA A 38 21.46 1.05 -5.46
CA ALA A 38 21.67 -0.28 -4.93
C ALA A 38 20.42 -0.88 -4.27
N ALA A 39 19.26 -0.22 -4.33
CA ALA A 39 18.03 -0.77 -3.76
C ALA A 39 17.73 -2.14 -4.38
N HIS A 40 17.36 -3.10 -3.54
CA HIS A 40 17.17 -4.49 -3.97
C HIS A 40 16.10 -4.64 -5.06
N VAL A 41 15.08 -3.79 -5.04
CA VAL A 41 14.02 -3.84 -6.04
C VAL A 41 14.55 -3.71 -7.47
N PHE A 42 15.66 -3.00 -7.68
CA PHE A 42 16.24 -2.81 -9.01
C PHE A 42 17.06 -4.01 -9.50
N HIS A 43 17.59 -4.84 -8.60
CA HIS A 43 18.62 -5.83 -8.96
C HIS A 43 18.29 -7.25 -8.55
N TYR A 44 17.58 -7.44 -7.45
CA TYR A 44 17.38 -8.76 -6.85
C TYR A 44 15.93 -9.20 -6.84
N ALA A 45 15.02 -8.38 -7.39
CA ALA A 45 13.58 -8.65 -7.38
C ALA A 45 13.04 -8.92 -5.96
N SER A 46 13.68 -8.36 -4.93
CA SER A 46 13.23 -8.47 -3.54
C SER A 46 12.07 -7.51 -3.31
N THR A 47 10.92 -7.83 -3.92
CA THR A 47 9.72 -7.02 -3.83
C THR A 47 8.50 -7.93 -3.91
N CYS A 48 7.44 -7.55 -3.23
CA CYS A 48 6.15 -8.22 -3.34
C CYS A 48 5.04 -7.16 -3.38
N PHE A 49 3.89 -7.55 -3.93
CA PHE A 49 2.76 -6.63 -3.96
C PHE A 49 1.47 -7.38 -3.66
N GLU A 50 0.45 -6.61 -3.31
CA GLU A 50 -0.91 -7.08 -3.09
C GLU A 50 -1.87 -6.13 -3.78
N GLY A 51 -2.87 -6.65 -4.48
CA GLY A 51 -3.85 -5.83 -5.18
C GLY A 51 -5.26 -6.09 -4.67
N PHE A 52 -6.00 -5.02 -4.41
CA PHE A 52 -7.40 -5.08 -4.01
C PHE A 52 -8.06 -3.73 -4.29
N LYS A 53 -9.37 -3.65 -4.05
CA LYS A 53 -10.14 -2.45 -4.40
C LYS A 53 -10.97 -1.97 -3.21
N ALA A 54 -11.19 -0.66 -3.18
CA ALA A 54 -12.20 -0.04 -2.34
C ALA A 54 -13.47 0.19 -3.20
N TYR A 55 -14.63 0.07 -2.56
CA TYR A 55 -15.94 0.20 -3.22
C TYR A 55 -16.79 1.20 -2.48
N ARG A 56 -17.55 2.00 -3.24
CA ARG A 56 -18.56 2.89 -2.66
C ARG A 56 -19.92 2.18 -2.66
N TRP A 57 -20.53 2.08 -1.50
CA TRP A 57 -21.85 1.53 -1.35
C TRP A 57 -22.92 2.60 -1.68
N ALA A 58 -24.17 2.14 -1.87
CA ALA A 58 -25.28 3.02 -2.21
C ALA A 58 -25.55 4.11 -1.15
N ASP A 59 -25.19 3.87 0.10
CA ASP A 59 -25.32 4.85 1.20
C ASP A 59 -24.18 5.88 1.23
N GLY A 60 -23.23 5.81 0.29
CA GLY A 60 -22.08 6.71 0.19
C GLY A 60 -20.86 6.30 1.01
N THR A 61 -20.95 5.22 1.80
CA THR A 61 -19.81 4.72 2.55
C THR A 61 -18.84 3.96 1.65
N VAL A 62 -17.55 3.97 2.01
CA VAL A 62 -16.50 3.30 1.28
C VAL A 62 -16.03 2.07 2.07
N HIS A 63 -15.92 0.94 1.39
CA HIS A 63 -15.58 -0.34 2.01
C HIS A 63 -14.50 -1.07 1.25
N ILE A 64 -13.70 -1.86 1.98
CA ILE A 64 -12.69 -2.76 1.42
C ILE A 64 -13.08 -4.19 1.79
N PHE A 65 -13.30 -5.02 0.77
CA PHE A 65 -13.69 -6.40 0.99
C PHE A 65 -12.47 -7.24 1.40
N ARG A 66 -12.60 -7.96 2.52
CA ARG A 66 -11.59 -8.89 3.01
C ARG A 66 -10.21 -8.25 3.25
N LEU A 67 -10.18 -7.05 3.83
CA LEU A 67 -8.92 -6.34 4.09
C LEU A 67 -7.94 -7.20 4.90
N HIS A 68 -8.41 -7.88 5.93
CA HIS A 68 -7.54 -8.71 6.78
C HIS A 68 -6.89 -9.86 6.01
N ASP A 69 -7.59 -10.44 5.04
CA ASP A 69 -7.02 -11.51 4.20
C ASP A 69 -5.95 -10.97 3.27
N HIS A 70 -6.15 -9.79 2.70
CA HIS A 70 -5.14 -9.13 1.86
C HIS A 70 -3.89 -8.78 2.67
N VAL A 71 -4.07 -8.25 3.87
CA VAL A 71 -2.97 -7.93 4.78
C VAL A 71 -2.19 -9.20 5.15
N ALA A 72 -2.89 -10.27 5.52
CA ALA A 72 -2.26 -11.54 5.88
C ALA A 72 -1.46 -12.12 4.72
N ARG A 73 -1.98 -12.04 3.49
CA ARG A 73 -1.29 -12.53 2.31
C ARG A 73 -0.04 -11.71 2.00
N MET A 74 -0.10 -10.39 2.17
CA MET A 74 1.08 -9.53 2.04
C MET A 74 2.17 -9.90 3.05
N GLN A 75 1.79 -10.14 4.31
CA GLN A 75 2.72 -10.55 5.34
C GLN A 75 3.40 -11.88 4.97
N LYS A 76 2.63 -12.85 4.48
CA LYS A 76 3.14 -14.14 4.06
C LYS A 76 4.11 -13.99 2.89
N SER A 77 3.80 -13.16 1.91
CA SER A 77 4.66 -12.89 0.77
C SER A 77 5.98 -12.26 1.20
N ALA A 78 5.92 -11.27 2.09
CA ALA A 78 7.12 -10.62 2.62
C ALA A 78 8.01 -11.61 3.38
N ALA A 79 7.43 -12.46 4.21
CA ALA A 79 8.16 -13.50 4.95
C ALA A 79 8.84 -14.48 4.00
N SER A 80 8.17 -14.89 2.92
CA SER A 80 8.72 -15.81 1.93
C SER A 80 9.94 -15.25 1.21
N LEU A 81 10.03 -13.93 1.08
CA LEU A 81 11.15 -13.24 0.44
C LEU A 81 12.19 -12.75 1.45
N HIS A 82 12.04 -13.11 2.72
CA HIS A 82 12.91 -12.64 3.80
C HIS A 82 12.96 -11.11 3.92
N LEU A 83 11.89 -10.45 3.51
CA LEU A 83 11.71 -9.00 3.72
C LEU A 83 11.22 -8.76 5.15
N PRO A 84 11.48 -7.57 5.72
CA PRO A 84 10.84 -7.20 6.98
C PRO A 84 9.31 -7.30 6.86
N VAL A 85 8.67 -8.01 7.79
CA VAL A 85 7.22 -8.22 7.75
C VAL A 85 6.55 -7.10 8.53
N PRO A 86 5.71 -6.28 7.89
CA PRO A 86 5.01 -5.23 8.61
C PRO A 86 3.89 -5.83 9.48
N ASP A 87 3.61 -5.16 10.59
CA ASP A 87 2.48 -5.47 11.47
C ASP A 87 1.17 -5.43 10.71
N ALA A 88 0.24 -6.33 11.04
CA ALA A 88 -1.09 -6.35 10.43
C ALA A 88 -1.83 -5.03 10.69
N ASP A 89 -1.77 -4.52 11.91
CA ASP A 89 -2.43 -3.25 12.26
C ASP A 89 -1.82 -2.07 11.52
N LEU A 90 -0.50 -2.04 11.37
CA LEU A 90 0.19 -1.00 10.59
C LEU A 90 -0.30 -0.99 9.15
N LEU A 91 -0.30 -2.15 8.49
CA LEU A 91 -0.76 -2.27 7.11
C LEU A 91 -2.24 -1.89 6.97
N ALA A 92 -3.09 -2.39 7.84
CA ALA A 92 -4.52 -2.08 7.80
C ALA A 92 -4.78 -0.58 7.95
N HIS A 93 -4.10 0.08 8.89
CA HIS A 93 -4.22 1.52 9.08
C HIS A 93 -3.72 2.31 7.86
N MET A 94 -2.61 1.90 7.27
CA MET A 94 -2.10 2.56 6.06
C MET A 94 -3.10 2.46 4.91
N VAL A 95 -3.70 1.30 4.70
CA VAL A 95 -4.71 1.11 3.66
C VAL A 95 -5.92 2.00 3.91
N LEU A 96 -6.42 2.00 5.14
CA LEU A 96 -7.58 2.81 5.50
C LEU A 96 -7.28 4.31 5.35
N ASP A 97 -6.11 4.75 5.75
CA ASP A 97 -5.72 6.16 5.66
C ASP A 97 -5.58 6.63 4.21
N VAL A 98 -4.95 5.85 3.35
CA VAL A 98 -4.79 6.23 1.94
C VAL A 98 -6.10 6.18 1.19
N VAL A 99 -6.98 5.24 1.51
CA VAL A 99 -8.32 5.18 0.91
C VAL A 99 -9.16 6.37 1.37
N ALA A 100 -9.11 6.72 2.65
CA ALA A 100 -9.82 7.88 3.17
C ALA A 100 -9.34 9.18 2.51
N ALA A 101 -8.03 9.34 2.33
CA ALA A 101 -7.45 10.52 1.70
C ALA A 101 -7.86 10.67 0.23
N ASN A 102 -8.13 9.56 -0.46
CA ASN A 102 -8.51 9.52 -1.88
C ASN A 102 -9.98 9.10 -2.08
N ARG A 103 -10.82 9.24 -1.06
CA ARG A 103 -12.18 8.70 -1.10
C ARG A 103 -13.03 9.20 -2.25
N ASP A 104 -12.77 10.40 -2.73
CA ASP A 104 -13.53 10.97 -3.84
C ASP A 104 -13.22 10.27 -5.18
N ASP A 105 -12.11 9.56 -5.26
CA ASP A 105 -11.72 8.78 -6.44
C ASP A 105 -12.31 7.36 -6.42
N VAL A 106 -12.93 6.93 -5.33
CA VAL A 106 -13.53 5.60 -5.22
C VAL A 106 -14.86 5.57 -5.95
N PRO A 107 -14.99 4.69 -6.97
CA PRO A 107 -16.22 4.60 -7.77
C PRO A 107 -17.42 4.06 -7.00
#